data_4a88c1958ceee39bb894a9e175e8ceec
#
_entry.id   4a88c1958ceee39bb894a9e175e8ceec
#
_cell.length_a   1.000
_cell.length_b   1.000
_cell.length_c   1.000
_cell.angle_alpha   90.00
_cell.angle_beta   90.00
_cell.angle_gamma   90.00
#
_symmetry.space_group_name_H-M   'P 1'
#
loop_
_entity.id
_entity.type
_entity.pdbx_description
1 polymer ?
#
loop_
_entity_poly.entity_id
_entity_poly.type
_entity_poly.pdbx_seq_one_letter_code
_entity_poly.pdbx_strand_id
1 'polypeptide(L)'
;MSNLEYDPFLLLKDNHHPSMFEIIFLKGEYCYRYGFRYNLERIVEEWLFRKTTPRSKEQMMFVRNEDGICVDENNFPEGVGYEEKTNDNRLFLSLCQQLGGEISRQVISWFQSDFNVISGLNNQQYRAYSKLFFHKKESLSVDALNFFQKLRLGFNNILTHEEEPNIPQDLPMELRALFQRETQGKKSIELDSIHNVYSDKGNIVGTINFSFEDRESSGTNKLFDLSGPIFENAFILGACLSSMSWMQKCTL
;
A
#
# COMPACT_ATOMS: atom_id res chain seq x y z
N MET A 1 -5.62 31.13 -7.63
CA MET A 1 -5.54 29.94 -6.73
C MET A 1 -5.51 28.72 -7.63
N SER A 2 -4.61 27.77 -7.39
CA SER A 2 -4.64 26.50 -8.14
C SER A 2 -5.80 25.66 -7.59
N ASN A 3 -6.64 25.14 -8.48
CA ASN A 3 -7.68 24.19 -8.12
C ASN A 3 -7.06 22.93 -7.54
N LEU A 4 -7.78 22.27 -6.62
CA LEU A 4 -7.43 20.95 -6.12
C LEU A 4 -7.72 19.89 -7.21
N GLU A 5 -6.95 18.81 -7.24
CA GLU A 5 -7.34 17.63 -8.01
C GLU A 5 -8.60 17.03 -7.38
N TYR A 6 -9.67 16.98 -8.13
CA TYR A 6 -10.97 16.51 -7.67
C TYR A 6 -11.63 15.64 -8.74
N ASP A 7 -11.87 14.39 -8.40
CA ASP A 7 -12.54 13.43 -9.27
C ASP A 7 -13.79 12.89 -8.56
N PRO A 8 -14.96 13.51 -8.76
CA PRO A 8 -16.20 13.09 -8.10
C PRO A 8 -16.73 11.79 -8.67
N PHE A 9 -17.51 11.05 -7.86
CA PHE A 9 -18.19 9.85 -8.32
C PHE A 9 -19.32 10.19 -9.30
N LEU A 10 -19.06 10.06 -10.59
CA LEU A 10 -19.93 10.50 -11.68
C LEU A 10 -21.25 9.72 -11.81
N LEU A 11 -21.40 8.56 -11.15
CA LEU A 11 -22.62 7.76 -11.23
C LEU A 11 -23.69 8.16 -10.21
N LEU A 12 -23.42 9.16 -9.38
CA LEU A 12 -24.45 9.80 -8.56
C LEU A 12 -25.18 10.87 -9.36
N LYS A 13 -26.51 10.90 -9.24
CA LYS A 13 -27.35 11.91 -9.87
C LYS A 13 -26.98 13.34 -9.41
N ASP A 14 -26.58 13.46 -8.16
CA ASP A 14 -26.10 14.68 -7.54
C ASP A 14 -24.66 14.46 -7.05
N ASN A 15 -23.70 14.81 -7.89
CA ASN A 15 -22.27 14.56 -7.66
C ASN A 15 -21.51 15.78 -7.09
N HIS A 16 -22.24 16.74 -6.52
CA HIS A 16 -21.64 17.97 -5.95
C HIS A 16 -21.20 17.81 -4.49
N HIS A 17 -21.37 16.62 -3.90
CA HIS A 17 -20.93 16.38 -2.53
C HIS A 17 -19.40 16.30 -2.44
N PRO A 18 -18.80 16.96 -1.44
CA PRO A 18 -17.37 16.87 -1.20
C PRO A 18 -16.90 15.41 -1.02
N SER A 19 -15.78 15.07 -1.62
CA SER A 19 -15.13 13.78 -1.35
C SER A 19 -14.61 13.74 0.08
N MET A 20 -14.76 12.60 0.76
CA MET A 20 -14.36 12.39 2.14
C MET A 20 -13.27 11.33 2.24
N PHE A 21 -12.25 11.60 3.06
CA PHE A 21 -11.22 10.66 3.46
C PHE A 21 -11.12 10.66 4.98
N GLU A 22 -11.11 9.47 5.58
CA GLU A 22 -10.87 9.30 7.01
C GLU A 22 -10.05 8.04 7.22
N ILE A 23 -9.09 8.10 8.14
CA ILE A 23 -8.29 6.97 8.54
C ILE A 23 -8.09 6.97 10.06
N ILE A 24 -8.08 5.76 10.64
CA ILE A 24 -7.75 5.53 12.03
C ILE A 24 -6.49 4.68 12.08
N PHE A 25 -5.46 5.15 12.79
CA PHE A 25 -4.16 4.49 12.83
C PHE A 25 -3.48 4.64 14.18
N LEU A 26 -2.51 3.76 14.44
CA LEU A 26 -1.66 3.82 15.61
C LEU A 26 -0.30 4.44 15.24
N LYS A 27 0.15 5.41 16.05
CA LYS A 27 1.51 5.95 15.98
C LYS A 27 2.03 6.20 17.39
N GLY A 28 3.08 5.47 17.77
CA GLY A 28 3.54 5.46 19.16
C GLY A 28 2.46 4.88 20.09
N GLU A 29 2.16 5.61 21.16
CA GLU A 29 1.15 5.20 22.15
C GLU A 29 -0.28 5.70 21.82
N TYR A 30 -0.43 6.44 20.73
CA TYR A 30 -1.69 7.08 20.40
C TYR A 30 -2.37 6.42 19.19
N CYS A 31 -3.70 6.29 19.31
CA CYS A 31 -4.57 6.01 18.20
C CYS A 31 -5.12 7.33 17.67
N TYR A 32 -4.78 7.67 16.44
CA TYR A 32 -5.25 8.89 15.77
C TYR A 32 -6.42 8.58 14.87
N ARG A 33 -7.36 9.52 14.75
CA ARG A 33 -8.40 9.55 13.74
C ARG A 33 -8.28 10.88 13.00
N TYR A 34 -7.84 10.81 11.76
CA TYR A 34 -7.65 11.96 10.89
C TYR A 34 -8.50 11.84 9.65
N GLY A 35 -9.12 12.96 9.25
CA GLY A 35 -9.90 12.99 8.03
C GLY A 35 -10.15 14.41 7.54
N PHE A 36 -10.63 14.48 6.29
CA PHE A 36 -11.00 15.74 5.66
C PHE A 36 -12.05 15.50 4.57
N ARG A 37 -12.79 16.57 4.26
CA ARG A 37 -13.66 16.66 3.10
C ARG A 37 -13.21 17.79 2.21
N TYR A 38 -13.23 17.58 0.90
CA TYR A 38 -12.82 18.60 -0.04
C TYR A 38 -13.62 18.54 -1.34
N ASN A 39 -13.63 19.65 -2.06
CA ASN A 39 -14.13 19.76 -3.41
C ASN A 39 -13.06 20.38 -4.32
N LEU A 40 -13.42 20.76 -5.55
CA LEU A 40 -12.49 21.35 -6.51
C LEU A 40 -11.80 22.63 -5.99
N GLU A 41 -12.48 23.38 -5.12
CA GLU A 41 -12.07 24.73 -4.72
C GLU A 41 -11.37 24.76 -3.37
N ARG A 42 -11.86 23.97 -2.38
CA ARG A 42 -11.42 24.09 -1.00
C ARG A 42 -11.51 22.79 -0.19
N ILE A 43 -10.81 22.79 0.92
CA ILE A 43 -11.03 21.86 2.03
C ILE A 43 -12.26 22.37 2.80
N VAL A 44 -13.34 21.59 2.80
CA VAL A 44 -14.62 21.94 3.43
C VAL A 44 -14.61 21.63 4.91
N GLU A 45 -14.08 20.47 5.26
CA GLU A 45 -13.93 19.99 6.64
C GLU A 45 -12.57 19.34 6.82
N GLU A 46 -12.00 19.42 8.02
CA GLU A 46 -10.79 18.71 8.41
C GLU A 46 -10.84 18.45 9.92
N TRP A 47 -10.42 17.27 10.36
CA TRP A 47 -10.41 16.94 11.78
C TRP A 47 -9.24 16.05 12.16
N LEU A 48 -8.75 16.23 13.40
CA LEU A 48 -7.80 15.35 14.04
C LEU A 48 -8.25 15.08 15.47
N PHE A 49 -8.37 13.81 15.80
CA PHE A 49 -8.63 13.31 17.14
C PHE A 49 -7.57 12.30 17.52
N ARG A 50 -7.34 12.13 18.82
CA ARG A 50 -6.47 11.05 19.34
C ARG A 50 -7.04 10.43 20.61
N LYS A 51 -6.61 9.21 20.91
CA LYS A 51 -6.87 8.50 22.18
C LYS A 51 -5.68 7.60 22.52
N THR A 52 -5.50 7.35 23.82
CA THR A 52 -4.39 6.50 24.34
C THR A 52 -4.74 5.02 24.37
N THR A 53 -6.01 4.67 24.52
CA THR A 53 -6.48 3.29 24.54
C THR A 53 -7.77 3.14 23.74
N PRO A 54 -8.13 1.92 23.26
CA PRO A 54 -9.39 1.70 22.56
C PRO A 54 -10.64 2.13 23.36
N ARG A 55 -10.55 2.10 24.70
CA ARG A 55 -11.64 2.44 25.61
C ARG A 55 -11.61 3.89 26.11
N SER A 56 -10.52 4.62 25.91
CA SER A 56 -10.45 6.02 26.30
C SER A 56 -11.30 6.90 25.38
N LYS A 57 -11.82 8.00 25.93
CA LYS A 57 -12.54 9.01 25.16
C LYS A 57 -11.57 9.67 24.16
N GLU A 58 -12.05 9.90 22.95
CA GLU A 58 -11.29 10.68 21.97
C GLU A 58 -11.12 12.12 22.46
N GLN A 59 -9.92 12.63 22.32
CA GLN A 59 -9.56 14.01 22.54
C GLN A 59 -9.50 14.71 21.20
N MET A 60 -10.27 15.78 21.06
CA MET A 60 -10.18 16.66 19.91
C MET A 60 -8.82 17.36 19.92
N MET A 61 -8.17 17.39 18.78
CA MET A 61 -6.98 18.20 18.53
C MET A 61 -7.39 19.50 17.84
N PHE A 62 -8.03 19.35 16.68
CA PHE A 62 -8.67 20.44 15.96
C PHE A 62 -9.82 19.92 15.08
N VAL A 63 -10.72 20.82 14.73
CA VAL A 63 -11.80 20.61 13.75
C VAL A 63 -11.94 21.86 12.90
N ARG A 64 -12.00 21.68 11.59
CA ARG A 64 -12.34 22.70 10.60
C ARG A 64 -13.72 22.42 10.03
N ASN A 65 -14.54 23.44 9.96
CA ASN A 65 -15.87 23.40 9.33
C ASN A 65 -16.17 24.75 8.65
N GLU A 66 -17.45 25.01 8.33
CA GLU A 66 -17.88 26.26 7.71
C GLU A 66 -17.64 27.50 8.60
N ASP A 67 -17.62 27.34 9.92
CA ASP A 67 -17.39 28.42 10.89
C ASP A 67 -15.90 28.75 11.06
N GLY A 68 -15.00 27.94 10.52
CA GLY A 68 -13.56 28.11 10.62
C GLY A 68 -12.84 26.91 11.25
N ILE A 69 -11.67 27.18 11.81
CA ILE A 69 -10.83 26.16 12.46
C ILE A 69 -10.88 26.37 13.97
N CYS A 70 -11.31 25.33 14.69
CA CYS A 70 -11.32 25.29 16.14
C CYS A 70 -10.19 24.39 16.63
N VAL A 71 -9.29 24.90 17.43
CA VAL A 71 -8.11 24.20 18.00
C VAL A 71 -8.31 24.01 19.49
N ASP A 72 -8.02 22.81 20.01
CA ASP A 72 -7.91 22.60 21.46
C ASP A 72 -6.51 22.98 21.92
N GLU A 73 -6.39 24.08 22.65
CA GLU A 73 -5.11 24.65 23.09
C GLU A 73 -4.29 23.70 23.99
N ASN A 74 -4.95 22.81 24.74
CA ASN A 74 -4.29 21.86 25.60
C ASN A 74 -3.81 20.61 24.85
N ASN A 75 -4.58 20.14 23.89
CA ASN A 75 -4.28 18.91 23.16
C ASN A 75 -3.46 19.16 21.89
N PHE A 76 -3.57 20.37 21.30
CA PHE A 76 -2.90 20.74 20.05
C PHE A 76 -2.36 22.18 20.09
N PRO A 77 -1.48 22.52 21.07
CA PRO A 77 -0.97 23.88 21.25
C PRO A 77 -0.22 24.41 20.01
N GLU A 78 0.34 23.51 19.20
CA GLU A 78 1.08 23.88 17.99
C GLU A 78 0.21 24.46 16.87
N GLY A 79 -1.12 24.31 16.95
CA GLY A 79 -2.06 24.85 15.99
C GLY A 79 -2.54 26.26 16.33
N VAL A 80 -2.39 26.69 17.58
CA VAL A 80 -2.92 27.96 18.06
C VAL A 80 -2.30 29.16 17.33
N GLY A 81 -3.16 30.05 16.81
CA GLY A 81 -2.77 31.25 16.08
C GLY A 81 -2.44 31.04 14.60
N TYR A 82 -2.69 29.82 14.08
CA TYR A 82 -2.54 29.51 12.64
C TYR A 82 -3.87 29.31 11.93
N GLU A 83 -4.98 29.37 12.64
CA GLU A 83 -6.33 29.16 12.13
C GLU A 83 -6.63 30.09 10.96
N GLU A 84 -6.45 31.40 11.14
CA GLU A 84 -6.69 32.42 10.12
C GLU A 84 -5.61 32.48 9.02
N LYS A 85 -4.45 31.84 9.25
CA LYS A 85 -3.34 31.80 8.28
C LYS A 85 -3.45 30.65 7.31
N THR A 86 -4.43 29.76 7.52
CA THR A 86 -4.64 28.59 6.69
C THR A 86 -5.48 28.93 5.48
N ASN A 87 -4.90 28.80 4.29
CA ASN A 87 -5.64 29.00 3.04
C ASN A 87 -6.72 27.92 2.86
N ASP A 88 -7.79 28.25 2.17
CA ASP A 88 -8.93 27.36 1.97
C ASP A 88 -8.58 26.07 1.24
N ASN A 89 -7.60 26.09 0.35
CA ASN A 89 -7.15 24.94 -0.42
C ASN A 89 -5.99 24.17 0.24
N ARG A 90 -5.68 24.43 1.52
CA ARG A 90 -4.61 23.76 2.27
C ARG A 90 -5.14 23.05 3.50
N LEU A 91 -4.60 21.89 3.80
CA LEU A 91 -4.84 21.17 5.04
C LEU A 91 -4.15 21.88 6.20
N PHE A 92 -4.89 22.09 7.28
CA PHE A 92 -4.38 22.72 8.50
C PHE A 92 -3.27 21.92 9.15
N LEU A 93 -3.43 20.59 9.19
CA LEU A 93 -2.38 19.68 9.68
C LEU A 93 -1.05 19.87 8.93
N SER A 94 -1.11 20.03 7.60
CA SER A 94 0.09 20.25 6.80
C SER A 94 0.75 21.58 7.07
N LEU A 95 -0.02 22.63 7.32
CA LEU A 95 0.53 23.93 7.71
C LEU A 95 1.23 23.84 9.06
N CYS A 96 0.60 23.24 10.09
CA CYS A 96 1.20 23.07 11.41
C CYS A 96 2.51 22.27 11.33
N GLN A 97 2.57 21.22 10.50
CA GLN A 97 3.79 20.44 10.28
C GLN A 97 4.91 21.29 9.65
N GLN A 98 4.59 22.11 8.64
CA GLN A 98 5.56 22.98 7.98
C GLN A 98 6.14 24.03 8.94
N LEU A 99 5.35 24.47 9.92
CA LEU A 99 5.76 25.42 10.97
C LEU A 99 6.44 24.76 12.17
N GLY A 100 6.73 23.45 12.09
CA GLY A 100 7.51 22.73 13.05
C GLY A 100 6.71 22.03 14.15
N GLY A 101 5.38 21.91 13.99
CA GLY A 101 4.52 21.19 14.94
C GLY A 101 4.96 19.74 15.11
N GLU A 102 5.07 19.28 16.34
CA GLU A 102 5.57 17.94 16.65
C GLU A 102 4.51 16.86 16.43
N ILE A 103 3.29 17.09 16.88
CA ILE A 103 2.15 16.17 16.69
C ILE A 103 1.84 16.05 15.19
N SER A 104 1.78 17.17 14.49
CA SER A 104 1.55 17.21 13.05
C SER A 104 2.63 16.44 12.29
N ARG A 105 3.89 16.55 12.71
CA ARG A 105 5.01 15.81 12.14
C ARG A 105 4.86 14.30 12.36
N GLN A 106 4.44 13.87 13.54
CA GLN A 106 4.20 12.46 13.83
C GLN A 106 3.10 11.90 12.94
N VAL A 107 1.98 12.61 12.81
CA VAL A 107 0.86 12.20 11.95
C VAL A 107 1.28 12.15 10.48
N ILE A 108 1.93 13.19 9.96
CA ILE A 108 2.40 13.24 8.57
C ILE A 108 3.47 12.16 8.30
N SER A 109 4.39 11.92 9.25
CA SER A 109 5.40 10.87 9.10
C SER A 109 4.79 9.48 8.97
N TRP A 110 3.65 9.24 9.61
CA TRP A 110 2.92 7.98 9.46
C TRP A 110 2.46 7.79 7.99
N PHE A 111 1.89 8.82 7.37
CA PHE A 111 1.49 8.77 5.96
C PHE A 111 2.68 8.57 5.01
N GLN A 112 3.85 9.10 5.35
CA GLN A 112 5.04 9.02 4.51
C GLN A 112 5.80 7.70 4.64
N SER A 113 5.78 7.08 5.82
CA SER A 113 6.66 5.95 6.15
C SER A 113 5.91 4.65 6.41
N ASP A 114 4.72 4.75 7.03
CA ASP A 114 4.00 3.57 7.54
C ASP A 114 2.76 3.25 6.68
N PHE A 115 2.26 4.22 5.91
CA PHE A 115 1.11 4.06 5.03
C PHE A 115 1.54 3.73 3.61
N ASN A 116 1.33 2.47 3.21
CA ASN A 116 1.67 2.00 1.88
C ASN A 116 0.41 1.79 1.04
N VAL A 117 0.35 2.43 -0.11
CA VAL A 117 -0.76 2.32 -1.06
C VAL A 117 -0.36 1.40 -2.20
N ILE A 118 -1.10 0.31 -2.36
CA ILE A 118 -0.93 -0.65 -3.46
C ILE A 118 -1.99 -0.36 -4.52
N SER A 119 -1.59 0.16 -5.67
CA SER A 119 -2.52 0.50 -6.76
C SER A 119 -3.09 -0.74 -7.46
N GLY A 120 -2.37 -1.86 -7.43
CA GLY A 120 -2.74 -3.08 -8.13
C GLY A 120 -2.73 -2.99 -9.67
N LEU A 121 -2.34 -1.84 -10.24
CA LEU A 121 -2.29 -1.62 -11.69
C LEU A 121 -0.92 -1.96 -12.29
N ASN A 122 0.16 -1.74 -11.55
CA ASN A 122 1.52 -2.08 -11.97
C ASN A 122 2.22 -2.89 -10.87
N ASN A 123 2.45 -4.16 -11.13
CA ASN A 123 2.97 -5.11 -10.15
C ASN A 123 4.45 -5.46 -10.36
N GLN A 124 5.13 -4.91 -11.37
CA GLN A 124 6.51 -5.34 -11.70
C GLN A 124 7.49 -5.15 -10.53
N GLN A 125 7.39 -4.04 -9.82
CA GLN A 125 8.25 -3.78 -8.65
C GLN A 125 7.93 -4.75 -7.50
N TYR A 126 6.66 -5.02 -7.26
CA TYR A 126 6.22 -5.97 -6.24
C TYR A 126 6.63 -7.40 -6.58
N ARG A 127 6.62 -7.77 -7.87
CA ARG A 127 7.11 -9.08 -8.34
C ARG A 127 8.57 -9.28 -8.01
N ALA A 128 9.43 -8.33 -8.37
CA ALA A 128 10.86 -8.39 -8.07
C ALA A 128 11.12 -8.50 -6.56
N TYR A 129 10.37 -7.73 -5.78
CA TYR A 129 10.43 -7.78 -4.32
C TYR A 129 9.99 -9.14 -3.76
N SER A 130 8.85 -9.68 -4.23
CA SER A 130 8.34 -10.99 -3.78
C SER A 130 9.25 -12.14 -4.20
N LYS A 131 9.84 -12.10 -5.42
CA LYS A 131 10.87 -13.05 -5.84
C LYS A 131 12.04 -13.09 -4.84
N LEU A 132 12.57 -11.92 -4.46
CA LEU A 132 13.65 -11.81 -3.49
C LEU A 132 13.23 -12.30 -2.10
N PHE A 133 12.03 -11.93 -1.64
CA PHE A 133 11.45 -12.34 -0.36
C PHE A 133 11.37 -13.87 -0.24
N PHE A 134 10.86 -14.57 -1.26
CA PHE A 134 10.82 -16.04 -1.27
C PHE A 134 12.20 -16.68 -1.44
N HIS A 135 13.11 -16.04 -2.17
CA HIS A 135 14.46 -16.55 -2.39
C HIS A 135 15.29 -16.55 -1.12
N LYS A 136 15.14 -15.58 -0.23
CA LYS A 136 15.83 -15.52 1.07
C LYS A 136 15.47 -16.66 2.02
N LYS A 137 14.32 -17.31 1.84
CA LYS A 137 13.82 -18.45 2.65
C LYS A 137 13.78 -18.17 4.16
N GLU A 138 13.46 -16.96 4.53
CA GLU A 138 13.25 -16.55 5.92
C GLU A 138 11.90 -17.09 6.46
N SER A 139 11.69 -17.02 7.78
CA SER A 139 10.48 -17.56 8.43
C SER A 139 9.18 -17.05 7.82
N LEU A 140 9.14 -15.77 7.46
CA LEU A 140 7.95 -15.16 6.86
C LEU A 140 7.64 -15.66 5.45
N SER A 141 8.64 -16.04 4.67
CA SER A 141 8.40 -16.65 3.36
C SER A 141 7.78 -18.05 3.50
N VAL A 142 8.09 -18.76 4.59
CA VAL A 142 7.42 -20.03 4.93
C VAL A 142 5.97 -19.79 5.33
N ASP A 143 5.69 -18.74 6.10
CA ASP A 143 4.32 -18.37 6.46
C ASP A 143 3.49 -17.94 5.24
N ALA A 144 4.10 -17.21 4.32
CA ALA A 144 3.48 -16.86 3.04
C ALA A 144 3.18 -18.10 2.20
N LEU A 145 4.09 -19.07 2.15
CA LEU A 145 3.86 -20.33 1.45
C LEU A 145 2.71 -21.13 2.10
N ASN A 146 2.69 -21.24 3.42
CA ASN A 146 1.59 -21.87 4.15
C ASN A 146 0.24 -21.18 3.88
N PHE A 147 0.24 -19.86 3.73
CA PHE A 147 -0.95 -19.12 3.35
C PHE A 147 -1.41 -19.50 1.95
N PHE A 148 -0.51 -19.55 0.95
CA PHE A 148 -0.84 -20.00 -0.40
C PHE A 148 -1.41 -21.41 -0.43
N GLN A 149 -0.84 -22.35 0.36
CA GLN A 149 -1.34 -23.72 0.47
C GLN A 149 -2.79 -23.76 1.03
N LYS A 150 -3.09 -22.92 2.03
CA LYS A 150 -4.47 -22.78 2.57
C LYS A 150 -5.46 -22.25 1.55
N LEU A 151 -5.03 -21.41 0.62
CA LEU A 151 -5.87 -20.90 -0.46
C LEU A 151 -6.19 -21.95 -1.55
N ARG A 152 -5.49 -23.10 -1.54
CA ARG A 152 -5.70 -24.21 -2.50
C ARG A 152 -5.60 -23.77 -3.95
N LEU A 153 -4.57 -23.01 -4.29
CA LEU A 153 -4.34 -22.46 -5.64
C LEU A 153 -3.92 -23.52 -6.68
N GLY A 154 -3.76 -24.78 -6.26
CA GLY A 154 -3.48 -25.89 -7.16
C GLY A 154 -2.02 -26.36 -7.16
N PHE A 155 -1.09 -25.57 -6.65
CA PHE A 155 0.30 -25.96 -6.47
C PHE A 155 0.63 -26.31 -5.02
N ASN A 156 1.67 -27.12 -4.81
CA ASN A 156 2.10 -27.57 -3.49
C ASN A 156 3.21 -26.70 -2.90
N ASN A 157 4.06 -26.15 -3.75
CA ASN A 157 5.22 -25.37 -3.32
C ASN A 157 5.65 -24.38 -4.40
N ILE A 158 6.46 -23.41 -4.01
CA ILE A 158 7.13 -22.45 -4.88
C ILE A 158 8.64 -22.68 -4.70
N LEU A 159 9.34 -22.87 -5.80
CA LEU A 159 10.79 -22.91 -5.86
C LEU A 159 11.32 -21.64 -6.47
N THR A 160 12.43 -21.17 -5.93
CA THR A 160 13.19 -20.05 -6.50
C THR A 160 14.57 -20.54 -6.87
N HIS A 161 15.03 -20.17 -8.05
CA HIS A 161 16.39 -20.45 -8.52
C HIS A 161 16.96 -19.23 -9.22
N GLU A 162 18.28 -19.16 -9.27
CA GLU A 162 18.98 -18.09 -9.97
C GLU A 162 19.32 -18.55 -11.39
N GLU A 163 18.98 -17.73 -12.36
CA GLU A 163 19.33 -17.93 -13.77
C GLU A 163 20.13 -16.74 -14.30
N GLU A 164 20.98 -17.01 -15.30
CA GLU A 164 21.59 -15.95 -16.07
C GLU A 164 20.49 -15.27 -16.92
N PRO A 165 20.52 -13.94 -17.05
CA PRO A 165 19.53 -13.20 -17.82
C PRO A 165 19.47 -13.72 -19.24
N ASN A 166 18.30 -14.22 -19.65
CA ASN A 166 18.07 -14.67 -21.00
C ASN A 166 17.95 -13.46 -21.94
N ILE A 167 18.96 -13.26 -22.79
CA ILE A 167 18.97 -12.19 -23.79
C ILE A 167 18.36 -12.72 -25.08
N PRO A 168 17.19 -12.21 -25.50
CA PRO A 168 16.53 -12.67 -26.73
C PRO A 168 17.47 -12.62 -27.94
N GLN A 169 17.51 -13.70 -28.70
CA GLN A 169 18.43 -13.80 -29.85
C GLN A 169 18.00 -12.94 -31.04
N ASP A 170 16.76 -12.51 -31.10
CA ASP A 170 16.16 -11.65 -32.11
C ASP A 170 16.41 -10.15 -31.92
N LEU A 171 17.05 -9.77 -30.80
CA LEU A 171 17.45 -8.37 -30.58
C LEU A 171 18.56 -7.92 -31.53
N PRO A 172 18.49 -6.67 -32.03
CA PRO A 172 19.59 -6.06 -32.77
C PRO A 172 20.93 -6.14 -32.02
N MET A 173 22.04 -6.33 -32.77
CA MET A 173 23.36 -6.59 -32.18
C MET A 173 23.81 -5.53 -31.19
N GLU A 174 23.47 -4.25 -31.45
CA GLU A 174 23.80 -3.11 -30.59
C GLU A 174 23.04 -3.17 -29.24
N LEU A 175 21.73 -3.48 -29.26
CA LEU A 175 20.94 -3.65 -28.08
C LEU A 175 21.35 -4.88 -27.27
N ARG A 176 21.71 -5.97 -27.96
CA ARG A 176 22.23 -7.18 -27.31
C ARG A 176 23.52 -6.88 -26.53
N ALA A 177 24.44 -6.12 -27.12
CA ALA A 177 25.69 -5.73 -26.47
C ALA A 177 25.46 -4.84 -25.25
N LEU A 178 24.47 -3.93 -25.30
CA LEU A 178 24.06 -3.11 -24.14
C LEU A 178 23.48 -3.98 -23.03
N PHE A 179 22.55 -4.87 -23.36
CA PHE A 179 21.97 -5.81 -22.39
C PHE A 179 23.04 -6.70 -21.75
N GLN A 180 23.97 -7.23 -22.53
CA GLN A 180 25.08 -8.02 -21.99
C GLN A 180 25.96 -7.24 -21.02
N ARG A 181 26.22 -5.97 -21.29
CA ARG A 181 26.98 -5.10 -20.40
C ARG A 181 26.21 -4.81 -19.09
N GLU A 182 24.94 -4.49 -19.19
CA GLU A 182 24.13 -4.14 -18.03
C GLU A 182 23.78 -5.34 -17.13
N THR A 183 23.71 -6.53 -17.71
CA THR A 183 23.38 -7.76 -16.99
C THR A 183 24.59 -8.59 -16.59
N GLN A 184 25.79 -8.19 -17.00
CA GLN A 184 27.03 -8.94 -16.71
C GLN A 184 27.21 -9.12 -15.18
N GLY A 185 27.23 -10.37 -14.73
CA GLY A 185 27.37 -10.71 -13.31
C GLY A 185 26.10 -10.53 -12.48
N LYS A 186 24.98 -10.15 -13.10
CA LYS A 186 23.67 -10.14 -12.44
C LYS A 186 22.94 -11.44 -12.77
N LYS A 187 22.29 -12.02 -11.78
CA LYS A 187 21.39 -13.17 -11.96
C LYS A 187 19.96 -12.73 -11.72
N SER A 188 19.04 -13.28 -12.48
CA SER A 188 17.60 -13.13 -12.23
C SER A 188 17.11 -14.25 -11.32
N ILE A 189 16.14 -13.94 -10.47
CA ILE A 189 15.45 -14.95 -9.67
C ILE A 189 14.22 -15.40 -10.46
N GLU A 190 14.22 -16.69 -10.80
CA GLU A 190 13.08 -17.32 -11.48
C GLU A 190 12.26 -18.16 -10.50
N LEU A 191 11.00 -18.39 -10.87
CA LEU A 191 10.01 -19.06 -10.02
C LEU A 191 9.44 -20.25 -10.73
N ASP A 192 9.40 -21.38 -10.02
CA ASP A 192 8.63 -22.55 -10.39
C ASP A 192 7.54 -22.85 -9.39
N SER A 193 6.38 -23.28 -9.85
CA SER A 193 5.33 -23.90 -9.04
C SER A 193 5.43 -25.44 -9.14
N ILE A 194 5.33 -26.12 -8.00
CA ILE A 194 5.33 -27.58 -7.94
C ILE A 194 3.90 -28.09 -7.89
N HIS A 195 3.52 -28.90 -8.84
CA HIS A 195 2.20 -29.53 -8.93
C HIS A 195 2.26 -31.03 -8.78
N ASN A 196 1.16 -31.63 -8.27
CA ASN A 196 1.02 -33.08 -8.26
C ASN A 196 0.66 -33.58 -9.66
N VAL A 197 1.26 -34.71 -10.03
CA VAL A 197 0.89 -35.51 -11.19
C VAL A 197 0.01 -36.66 -10.74
N TYR A 198 -1.12 -36.86 -11.42
CA TYR A 198 -2.11 -37.85 -11.05
C TYR A 198 -2.16 -38.98 -12.10
N SER A 199 -2.37 -40.20 -11.62
CA SER A 199 -2.71 -41.34 -12.50
C SER A 199 -4.16 -41.24 -12.97
N ASP A 200 -4.55 -42.08 -13.95
CA ASP A 200 -5.93 -42.19 -14.43
C ASP A 200 -6.95 -42.52 -13.31
N LYS A 201 -6.46 -43.09 -12.20
CA LYS A 201 -7.28 -43.41 -11.02
C LYS A 201 -7.31 -42.30 -9.96
N GLY A 202 -6.71 -41.13 -10.25
CA GLY A 202 -6.68 -39.98 -9.35
C GLY A 202 -5.64 -40.06 -8.22
N ASN A 203 -4.75 -41.06 -8.22
CA ASN A 203 -3.68 -41.15 -7.23
C ASN A 203 -2.50 -40.29 -7.63
N ILE A 204 -1.84 -39.64 -6.66
CA ILE A 204 -0.61 -38.90 -6.88
C ILE A 204 0.50 -39.90 -7.24
N VAL A 205 1.13 -39.70 -8.39
CA VAL A 205 2.22 -40.56 -8.88
C VAL A 205 3.56 -39.84 -8.99
N GLY A 206 3.58 -38.50 -8.77
CA GLY A 206 4.80 -37.71 -8.81
C GLY A 206 4.49 -36.22 -8.70
N THR A 207 5.49 -35.41 -8.97
CA THR A 207 5.38 -33.97 -9.06
C THR A 207 6.02 -33.44 -10.34
N ILE A 208 5.57 -32.30 -10.79
CA ILE A 208 6.13 -31.58 -11.93
C ILE A 208 6.30 -30.10 -11.58
N ASN A 209 7.36 -29.50 -12.11
CA ASN A 209 7.60 -28.06 -11.97
C ASN A 209 7.12 -27.35 -13.22
N PHE A 210 6.45 -26.22 -13.02
CA PHE A 210 6.06 -25.30 -14.08
C PHE A 210 6.63 -23.93 -13.83
N SER A 211 7.01 -23.20 -14.90
CA SER A 211 7.27 -21.78 -14.82
C SER A 211 6.06 -21.09 -14.21
N PHE A 212 6.27 -20.44 -13.08
CA PHE A 212 5.18 -19.78 -12.34
C PHE A 212 4.52 -18.68 -13.16
N GLU A 213 5.33 -17.91 -13.89
CA GLU A 213 4.85 -16.78 -14.69
C GLU A 213 3.96 -17.24 -15.85
N ASP A 214 4.35 -18.30 -16.53
CA ASP A 214 3.70 -18.76 -17.77
C ASP A 214 2.52 -19.70 -17.54
N ARG A 215 2.52 -20.43 -16.45
CA ARG A 215 1.55 -21.52 -16.22
C ARG A 215 0.53 -21.23 -15.14
N GLU A 216 0.85 -20.34 -14.20
CA GLU A 216 -0.13 -19.95 -13.21
C GLU A 216 -1.12 -18.90 -13.73
N SER A 217 -2.32 -18.88 -13.16
CA SER A 217 -3.34 -17.91 -13.53
C SER A 217 -2.89 -16.47 -13.24
N SER A 218 -3.43 -15.50 -13.98
CA SER A 218 -3.16 -14.07 -13.73
C SER A 218 -3.49 -13.66 -12.29
N GLY A 219 -4.54 -14.26 -11.70
CA GLY A 219 -4.91 -14.03 -10.30
C GLY A 219 -3.88 -14.57 -9.32
N THR A 220 -3.37 -15.78 -9.56
CA THR A 220 -2.29 -16.39 -8.78
C THR A 220 -1.00 -15.58 -8.86
N ASN A 221 -0.64 -15.16 -10.07
CA ASN A 221 0.50 -14.30 -10.32
C ASN A 221 0.38 -12.98 -9.55
N LYS A 222 -0.77 -12.32 -9.61
CA LYS A 222 -1.02 -11.07 -8.89
C LYS A 222 -0.97 -11.24 -7.37
N LEU A 223 -1.50 -12.34 -6.85
CA LEU A 223 -1.44 -12.64 -5.43
C LEU A 223 0.01 -12.88 -4.97
N PHE A 224 0.81 -13.59 -5.77
CA PHE A 224 2.24 -13.75 -5.53
C PHE A 224 2.96 -12.39 -5.50
N ASP A 225 2.71 -11.52 -6.47
CA ASP A 225 3.34 -10.20 -6.55
C ASP A 225 3.12 -9.38 -5.27
N LEU A 226 1.94 -9.48 -4.69
CA LEU A 226 1.58 -8.75 -3.47
C LEU A 226 2.06 -9.42 -2.18
N SER A 227 2.45 -10.69 -2.22
CA SER A 227 2.73 -11.48 -1.01
C SER A 227 3.94 -10.95 -0.24
N GLY A 228 5.05 -10.63 -0.89
CA GLY A 228 6.22 -10.06 -0.23
C GLY A 228 5.89 -8.77 0.54
N PRO A 229 5.33 -7.75 -0.13
CA PRO A 229 4.88 -6.53 0.53
C PRO A 229 3.87 -6.76 1.67
N ILE A 230 2.90 -7.66 1.51
CA ILE A 230 1.91 -7.95 2.53
C ILE A 230 2.56 -8.60 3.76
N PHE A 231 3.35 -9.65 3.56
CA PHE A 231 3.91 -10.39 4.68
C PHE A 231 4.98 -9.60 5.42
N GLU A 232 5.85 -8.89 4.72
CA GLU A 232 6.92 -8.14 5.37
C GLU A 232 6.38 -6.87 6.04
N ASN A 233 5.56 -6.07 5.36
CA ASN A 233 5.07 -4.81 5.93
C ASN A 233 3.99 -5.01 7.00
N ALA A 234 3.02 -5.92 6.77
CA ALA A 234 1.93 -6.12 7.73
C ALA A 234 2.38 -6.87 8.98
N PHE A 235 3.29 -7.83 8.86
CA PHE A 235 3.70 -8.68 9.98
C PHE A 235 4.96 -8.22 10.70
N ILE A 236 5.92 -7.58 10.01
CA ILE A 236 7.15 -7.08 10.67
C ILE A 236 7.00 -5.65 11.13
N LEU A 237 6.56 -4.76 10.24
CA LEU A 237 6.59 -3.33 10.48
C LEU A 237 5.31 -2.81 11.13
N GLY A 238 4.25 -3.63 11.21
CA GLY A 238 2.93 -3.19 11.65
C GLY A 238 2.37 -2.06 10.77
N ALA A 239 2.91 -1.90 9.56
CA ALA A 239 2.52 -0.86 8.63
C ALA A 239 1.13 -1.14 8.05
N CYS A 240 0.39 -0.08 7.77
CA CYS A 240 -0.92 -0.18 7.14
C CYS A 240 -0.78 -0.32 5.62
N LEU A 241 -1.39 -1.35 5.06
CA LEU A 241 -1.53 -1.52 3.62
C LEU A 241 -2.93 -1.09 3.20
N SER A 242 -3.00 -0.20 2.22
CA SER A 242 -4.26 0.20 1.61
C SER A 242 -4.23 -0.03 0.10
N SER A 243 -5.35 -0.51 -0.44
CA SER A 243 -5.55 -0.61 -1.87
C SER A 243 -6.49 0.50 -2.32
N MET A 244 -6.11 1.25 -3.35
CA MET A 244 -6.93 2.34 -3.90
C MET A 244 -8.35 1.91 -4.29
N SER A 245 -8.56 0.64 -4.65
CA SER A 245 -9.88 0.13 -5.02
C SER A 245 -10.88 0.07 -3.86
N TRP A 246 -10.42 0.14 -2.60
CA TRP A 246 -11.27 0.10 -1.41
C TRP A 246 -11.67 1.48 -0.91
N MET A 247 -10.88 2.53 -1.20
CA MET A 247 -11.19 3.90 -0.77
C MET A 247 -12.46 4.46 -1.42
N GLN A 248 -12.85 3.98 -2.60
CA GLN A 248 -14.09 4.40 -3.28
C GLN A 248 -15.36 3.73 -2.73
N LYS A 249 -15.26 2.71 -1.87
CA LYS A 249 -16.42 1.94 -1.37
C LYS A 249 -16.91 2.32 0.03
N CYS A 250 -16.23 3.19 0.74
CA CYS A 250 -16.59 3.56 2.11
C CYS A 250 -17.47 4.81 2.22
N THR A 251 -18.09 5.25 1.13
CA THR A 251 -19.06 6.34 1.14
C THR A 251 -20.41 5.82 0.64
N LEU A 252 -21.11 5.08 1.49
CA LEU A 252 -22.54 4.87 1.44
C LEU A 252 -23.10 5.14 2.83
#